data_31d35e5e9153e72d218e8cbeec2e3405
#
_entry.id   31d35e5e9153e72d218e8cbeec2e3405
#
_cell.length_a   1.000
_cell.length_b   1.000
_cell.length_c   1.000
_cell.angle_alpha   90.00
_cell.angle_beta   90.00
_cell.angle_gamma   90.00
#
_symmetry.space_group_name_H-M   'P 1'
#
loop_
_entity.id
_entity.type
_entity.pdbx_description
1 polymer ?
#
loop_
_entity_poly.entity_id
_entity_poly.type
_entity_poly.pdbx_seq_one_letter_code
_entity_poly.pdbx_strand_id
1 'polypeptide(L)'
;MKTRFTLECDEEFDFIVLAINSHIKAYKLCWNINSSMQLNFEKKNDHNIKKNLRFLRYTYISDDGIEYDLLANRSKKGYLVPNQKSINYFLVVKNDYWELI
;
A
#
# COMPACT_ATOMS: atom_id res chain seq x y z
N MET A 1 -14.21 1.61 1.87
CA MET A 1 -13.97 2.55 2.96
C MET A 1 -12.51 2.54 3.38
N LYS A 2 -12.01 3.65 3.82
CA LYS A 2 -10.63 3.80 4.23
C LYS A 2 -10.51 4.15 5.68
N THR A 3 -9.58 3.50 6.36
CA THR A 3 -9.25 3.87 7.71
C THR A 3 -7.79 4.28 7.72
N ARG A 4 -7.50 5.44 8.29
CA ARG A 4 -6.15 5.92 8.34
C ARG A 4 -5.44 5.38 9.56
N PHE A 5 -4.25 4.87 9.35
CA PHE A 5 -3.35 4.52 10.42
C PHE A 5 -2.14 5.37 10.32
N THR A 6 -1.76 5.96 11.44
CA THR A 6 -0.42 6.51 11.56
C THR A 6 0.27 5.57 12.51
N LEU A 7 1.35 4.99 12.09
CA LEU A 7 2.07 4.12 12.99
C LEU A 7 2.66 5.00 14.06
N GLU A 8 2.17 4.79 15.26
CA GLU A 8 2.70 5.50 16.38
C GLU A 8 3.96 4.84 16.75
N CYS A 9 4.98 5.31 16.18
CA CYS A 9 6.21 4.63 16.37
C CYS A 9 7.26 5.66 16.44
N ASP A 10 8.44 5.23 16.48
CA ASP A 10 9.58 6.06 16.57
C ASP A 10 9.69 6.90 15.36
N GLU A 11 10.47 7.93 15.44
CA GLU A 11 10.74 8.81 14.34
C GLU A 11 11.45 8.11 13.22
N GLU A 12 11.76 6.85 13.39
CA GLU A 12 12.46 6.10 12.38
C GLU A 12 11.60 5.74 11.20
N PHE A 13 10.29 5.82 11.37
CA PHE A 13 9.39 5.41 10.30
C PHE A 13 8.98 6.61 9.47
N ASP A 14 9.35 6.57 8.20
CA ASP A 14 9.11 7.66 7.27
C ASP A 14 7.96 7.35 6.35
N PHE A 15 6.90 6.77 6.87
CA PHE A 15 5.79 6.42 6.01
C PHE A 15 4.48 6.45 6.77
N ILE A 16 3.42 6.57 6.00
CA ILE A 16 2.06 6.56 6.49
C ILE A 16 1.37 5.37 5.87
N VAL A 17 0.55 4.68 6.64
CA VAL A 17 -0.18 3.54 6.14
C VAL A 17 -1.67 3.81 6.24
N LEU A 18 -2.36 3.69 5.12
CA LEU A 18 -3.81 3.81 5.06
C LEU A 18 -4.39 2.43 4.82
N ALA A 19 -5.37 2.06 5.63
CA ALA A 19 -6.04 0.78 5.49
C ALA A 19 -7.26 0.96 4.61
N ILE A 20 -7.43 0.06 3.65
CA ILE A 20 -8.55 0.11 2.72
C ILE A 20 -9.34 -1.16 2.87
N ASN A 21 -10.63 -1.00 3.17
CA ASN A 21 -11.54 -2.12 3.32
C ASN A 21 -12.44 -2.16 2.08
N SER A 22 -12.06 -2.95 1.10
CA SER A 22 -12.79 -3.06 -0.15
C SER A 22 -12.66 -4.47 -0.69
N HIS A 23 -13.74 -5.03 -1.18
CA HIS A 23 -13.75 -6.41 -1.67
C HIS A 23 -13.47 -6.50 -3.16
N ILE A 24 -13.23 -5.39 -3.84
CA ILE A 24 -12.94 -5.47 -5.27
C ILE A 24 -11.51 -5.94 -5.48
N LYS A 25 -11.25 -6.46 -6.66
CA LYS A 25 -9.93 -6.99 -6.98
C LYS A 25 -8.91 -5.87 -7.08
N ALA A 26 -7.66 -6.21 -6.83
CA ALA A 26 -6.58 -5.22 -6.76
C ALA A 26 -6.48 -4.39 -8.04
N TYR A 27 -6.54 -5.04 -9.20
CA TYR A 27 -6.40 -4.31 -10.47
C TYR A 27 -7.54 -3.32 -10.66
N LYS A 28 -8.73 -3.68 -10.20
CA LYS A 28 -9.88 -2.81 -10.35
C LYS A 28 -9.84 -1.65 -9.37
N LEU A 29 -9.38 -1.92 -8.16
CA LEU A 29 -9.16 -0.85 -7.19
C LEU A 29 -8.14 0.13 -7.71
N CYS A 30 -7.05 -0.37 -8.27
CA CYS A 30 -6.01 0.46 -8.85
C CYS A 30 -6.57 1.30 -9.99
N TRP A 31 -7.36 0.68 -10.87
CA TRP A 31 -7.96 1.40 -11.99
C TRP A 31 -8.87 2.51 -11.50
N ASN A 32 -9.67 2.23 -10.47
CA ASN A 32 -10.57 3.24 -9.91
C ASN A 32 -9.80 4.42 -9.33
N ILE A 33 -8.72 4.13 -8.62
CA ILE A 33 -7.89 5.18 -8.03
C ILE A 33 -7.27 6.03 -9.13
N ASN A 34 -6.73 5.38 -10.15
CA ASN A 34 -6.11 6.10 -11.26
C ASN A 34 -7.12 6.99 -11.97
N SER A 35 -8.31 6.46 -12.21
CA SER A 35 -9.34 7.22 -12.92
C SER A 35 -9.85 8.39 -12.09
N SER A 36 -10.07 8.16 -10.80
CA SER A 36 -10.68 9.18 -9.94
C SER A 36 -9.73 10.31 -9.62
N MET A 37 -8.45 9.98 -9.46
CA MET A 37 -7.47 10.95 -9.00
C MET A 37 -6.44 11.29 -10.06
N GLN A 38 -6.62 10.74 -11.27
CA GLN A 38 -5.73 10.98 -12.39
C GLN A 38 -4.29 10.65 -12.02
N LEU A 39 -4.13 9.50 -11.40
CA LEU A 39 -2.82 8.99 -11.05
C LEU A 39 -2.43 7.88 -12.00
N ASN A 40 -1.27 7.30 -11.78
CA ASN A 40 -0.73 6.30 -12.69
C ASN A 40 -0.05 5.18 -11.92
N PHE A 41 -0.81 4.53 -11.04
CA PHE A 41 -0.31 3.35 -10.37
C PHE A 41 -0.07 2.25 -11.37
N GLU A 42 1.04 1.54 -11.24
CA GLU A 42 1.41 0.45 -12.13
C GLU A 42 1.73 -0.79 -11.33
N LYS A 43 1.38 -1.93 -11.90
CA LYS A 43 1.68 -3.21 -11.28
C LYS A 43 3.20 -3.40 -11.24
N LYS A 44 3.72 -3.72 -10.08
CA LYS A 44 5.13 -4.01 -9.90
C LYS A 44 5.30 -5.44 -9.43
N ASN A 45 6.54 -5.85 -9.21
CA ASN A 45 6.82 -7.16 -8.66
C ASN A 45 6.14 -7.29 -7.31
N ASP A 46 5.67 -8.48 -7.01
CA ASP A 46 5.01 -8.73 -5.75
C ASP A 46 5.94 -8.42 -4.59
N HIS A 47 5.33 -7.97 -3.50
CA HIS A 47 6.07 -7.74 -2.27
C HIS A 47 6.31 -9.08 -1.60
N ASN A 48 7.56 -9.48 -1.46
CA ASN A 48 7.95 -10.76 -0.90
C ASN A 48 8.37 -10.60 0.54
N ILE A 49 7.72 -11.33 1.44
CA ILE A 49 8.13 -11.34 2.83
C ILE A 49 9.02 -12.54 3.10
N LYS A 50 8.60 -13.70 2.60
CA LYS A 50 9.42 -14.89 2.66
C LYS A 50 9.09 -15.74 1.47
N LYS A 51 9.82 -16.82 1.34
CA LYS A 51 9.59 -17.76 0.25
C LYS A 51 8.11 -18.14 0.24
N ASN A 52 7.49 -18.02 -0.90
CA ASN A 52 6.09 -18.38 -1.11
C ASN A 52 5.07 -17.49 -0.42
N LEU A 53 5.48 -16.39 0.15
CA LEU A 53 4.54 -15.44 0.73
C LEU A 53 4.69 -14.12 0.02
N ARG A 54 3.83 -13.90 -0.97
CA ARG A 54 3.90 -12.77 -1.87
C ARG A 54 2.58 -12.02 -1.87
N PHE A 55 2.66 -10.71 -1.96
CA PHE A 55 1.49 -9.85 -1.96
C PHE A 55 1.51 -8.94 -3.18
N LEU A 56 0.37 -8.78 -3.84
CA LEU A 56 0.27 -7.92 -5.00
C LEU A 56 0.65 -6.50 -4.63
N ARG A 57 1.37 -5.84 -5.52
CA ARG A 57 1.85 -4.49 -5.29
C ARG A 57 1.68 -3.64 -6.54
N TYR A 58 1.09 -2.46 -6.36
CA TYR A 58 0.99 -1.44 -7.39
C TYR A 58 1.66 -0.19 -6.86
N THR A 59 2.43 0.47 -7.67
CA THR A 59 3.24 1.61 -7.23
C THR A 59 3.00 2.83 -8.09
N TYR A 60 2.99 3.98 -7.46
CA TYR A 60 2.94 5.27 -8.13
C TYR A 60 3.97 6.19 -7.44
N ILE A 61 4.76 6.88 -8.24
CA ILE A 61 5.73 7.83 -7.72
C ILE A 61 5.35 9.19 -8.28
N SER A 62 5.09 10.14 -7.39
CA SER A 62 4.67 11.46 -7.80
C SER A 62 5.86 12.27 -8.31
N ASP A 63 5.57 13.41 -8.93
CA ASP A 63 6.62 14.30 -9.41
C ASP A 63 7.48 14.80 -8.26
N ASP A 64 6.92 14.85 -7.07
CA ASP A 64 7.64 15.30 -5.88
C ASP A 64 8.53 14.21 -5.28
N GLY A 65 8.51 13.01 -5.85
CA GLY A 65 9.33 11.93 -5.32
C GLY A 65 8.65 11.13 -4.22
N ILE A 66 7.38 11.36 -3.98
CA ILE A 66 6.64 10.60 -2.98
C ILE A 66 6.20 9.28 -3.60
N GLU A 67 6.53 8.19 -2.94
CA GLU A 67 6.19 6.86 -3.42
C GLU A 67 4.94 6.36 -2.71
N TYR A 68 3.97 5.88 -3.50
CA TYR A 68 2.74 5.30 -3.00
C TYR A 68 2.71 3.85 -3.42
N ASP A 69 2.60 2.95 -2.45
CA ASP A 69 2.52 1.52 -2.73
C ASP A 69 1.19 0.99 -2.25
N LEU A 70 0.42 0.43 -3.17
CA LEU A 70 -0.84 -0.23 -2.84
C LEU A 70 -0.56 -1.72 -2.73
N LEU A 71 -0.75 -2.26 -1.53
CA LEU A 71 -0.42 -3.64 -1.24
C LEU A 71 -1.66 -4.42 -0.86
N ALA A 72 -1.83 -5.60 -1.43
CA ALA A 72 -2.90 -6.48 -1.01
C ALA A 72 -2.53 -7.11 0.33
N ASN A 73 -3.49 -7.17 1.25
CA ASN A 73 -3.23 -7.75 2.56
C ASN A 73 -3.34 -9.26 2.56
N ARG A 74 -3.93 -9.84 1.52
CA ARG A 74 -4.19 -11.27 1.49
C ARG A 74 -3.49 -11.94 0.31
N SER A 75 -2.92 -13.10 0.56
CA SER A 75 -2.37 -13.93 -0.49
C SER A 75 -2.87 -15.34 -0.27
N LYS A 76 -2.46 -16.24 -1.14
CA LYS A 76 -2.87 -17.64 -1.02
C LYS A 76 -2.39 -18.28 0.28
N LYS A 77 -1.32 -17.76 0.85
CA LYS A 77 -0.69 -18.43 1.98
C LYS A 77 -0.76 -17.63 3.27
N GLY A 78 -1.37 -16.47 3.25
CA GLY A 78 -1.48 -15.71 4.48
C GLY A 78 -1.80 -14.26 4.27
N TYR A 79 -1.56 -13.48 5.30
CA TYR A 79 -1.86 -12.06 5.33
C TYR A 79 -0.59 -11.26 5.54
N LEU A 80 -0.53 -10.08 4.93
CA LEU A 80 0.59 -9.17 5.13
C LEU A 80 0.61 -8.70 6.58
N VAL A 81 -0.56 -8.33 7.09
CA VAL A 81 -0.69 -7.94 8.50
C VAL A 81 -1.73 -8.88 9.12
N PRO A 82 -1.29 -9.98 9.73
CA PRO A 82 -2.23 -11.00 10.20
C PRO A 82 -3.21 -10.52 11.26
N ASN A 83 -2.84 -9.50 12.02
CA ASN A 83 -3.71 -8.96 13.05
C ASN A 83 -4.83 -8.09 12.49
N GLN A 84 -4.79 -7.80 11.19
CA GLN A 84 -5.75 -6.92 10.55
C GLN A 84 -6.41 -7.63 9.37
N LYS A 85 -6.95 -8.80 9.63
CA LYS A 85 -7.48 -9.64 8.55
C LYS A 85 -8.67 -9.03 7.84
N SER A 86 -9.39 -8.14 8.47
CA SER A 86 -10.52 -7.48 7.84
C SER A 86 -10.11 -6.43 6.83
N ILE A 87 -8.87 -6.00 6.85
CA ILE A 87 -8.37 -5.01 5.91
C ILE A 87 -7.95 -5.71 4.63
N ASN A 88 -8.42 -5.22 3.50
CA ASN A 88 -8.14 -5.84 2.21
C ASN A 88 -6.86 -5.33 1.57
N TYR A 89 -6.59 -4.04 1.72
CA TYR A 89 -5.41 -3.42 1.10
C TYR A 89 -4.82 -2.40 2.04
N PHE A 90 -3.52 -2.15 1.83
CA PHE A 90 -2.82 -1.07 2.52
C PHE A 90 -2.20 -0.15 1.49
N LEU A 91 -2.36 1.14 1.69
CA LEU A 91 -1.67 2.13 0.89
C LEU A 91 -0.57 2.72 1.75
N VAL A 92 0.66 2.50 1.34
CA VAL A 92 1.84 2.96 2.07
C VAL A 92 2.39 4.17 1.33
N VAL A 93 2.54 5.27 2.04
CA VAL A 93 3.04 6.52 1.47
C VAL A 93 4.41 6.78 2.06
N LYS A 94 5.42 6.84 1.20
CA LYS A 94 6.81 7.04 1.60
C LYS A 94 7.31 8.35 1.02
N ASN A 95 8.01 9.10 1.84
CA ASN A 95 8.57 10.38 1.39
C ASN A 95 10.00 10.51 1.87
N ASP A 96 10.93 10.44 0.94
CA ASP A 96 12.35 10.53 1.26
C ASP A 96 12.73 11.89 1.82
N TYR A 97 11.94 12.90 1.51
CA TYR A 97 12.24 14.24 1.99
C TYR A 97 12.01 14.38 3.49
N TRP A 98 11.30 13.45 4.10
CA TRP A 98 11.02 13.54 5.52
C TRP A 98 12.30 13.48 6.35
N GLU A 99 13.31 12.83 5.82
CA GLU A 99 14.58 12.75 6.52
C GLU A 99 15.34 14.08 6.52
N LEU A 100 15.00 14.96 5.59
CA LEU A 100 15.67 16.25 5.48
C LEU A 100 15.05 17.32 6.37
N ILE A 101 13.93 17.01 6.94
CA ILE A 101 13.22 17.92 7.80
C ILE A 101 13.54 17.59 9.24
#